data_098c7cf5ccf03cd2d5966a46d50987dc
#
_entry.id   098c7cf5ccf03cd2d5966a46d50987dc
#
_cell.length_a   1.000
_cell.length_b   1.000
_cell.length_c   1.000
_cell.angle_alpha   90.00
_cell.angle_beta   90.00
_cell.angle_gamma   90.00
#
_symmetry.space_group_name_H-M   'P 1'
#
loop_
_entity.id
_entity.type
_entity.pdbx_description
1 polymer ?
#
loop_
_entity_poly.entity_id
_entity_poly.type
_entity_poly.pdbx_seq_one_letter_code
_entity_poly.pdbx_strand_id
1 'polypeptide(L)'
;MILVDMLNDFVNGKLEVKRTKYIIPNLQRLVEAARRNDVPVIYSNDAHYPQDPEVVEKWGKHAIKGTKGAEVISELKPSEKHYIVEKRTYSGF
;
A
#
# COMPACT_ATOMS: atom_id res chain seq x y z
N MET A 1 1.82 -5.48 -13.15
CA MET A 1 0.71 -4.98 -12.30
C MET A 1 1.29 -4.17 -11.16
N ILE A 2 0.74 -3.00 -10.92
CA ILE A 2 1.18 -2.11 -9.86
C ILE A 2 0.04 -1.88 -8.87
N LEU A 3 0.28 -2.14 -7.59
CA LEU A 3 -0.63 -1.82 -6.49
C LEU A 3 -0.08 -0.61 -5.74
N VAL A 4 -0.90 0.42 -5.60
CA VAL A 4 -0.48 1.68 -4.96
C VAL A 4 -1.21 1.85 -3.63
N ASP A 5 -0.45 1.96 -2.55
CA ASP A 5 -0.95 2.34 -1.22
C ASP A 5 -2.09 1.48 -0.65
N MET A 6 -2.11 0.20 -0.94
CA MET A 6 -3.06 -0.72 -0.31
C MET A 6 -2.56 -1.10 1.09
N LEU A 7 -2.42 -0.10 1.93
CA LEU A 7 -1.83 -0.17 3.26
C LEU A 7 -2.90 -0.12 4.34
N ASN A 8 -2.58 -0.65 5.52
CA ASN A 8 -3.51 -0.68 6.65
C ASN A 8 -4.06 0.72 7.01
N ASP A 9 -3.22 1.75 7.03
CA ASP A 9 -3.68 3.11 7.37
C ASP A 9 -4.69 3.68 6.37
N PHE A 10 -4.62 3.29 5.11
CA PHE A 10 -5.54 3.78 4.08
C PHE A 10 -6.80 2.94 3.93
N VAL A 11 -6.76 1.67 4.27
CA VAL A 11 -7.89 0.75 4.11
C VAL A 11 -8.64 0.56 5.41
N ASN A 12 -7.93 0.38 6.53
CA ASN A 12 -8.50 0.00 7.82
C ASN A 12 -8.20 0.98 8.95
N GLY A 13 -7.37 2.00 8.73
CA GLY A 13 -6.79 2.80 9.79
C GLY A 13 -7.06 4.28 9.70
N LYS A 14 -6.03 5.07 10.02
CA LYS A 14 -6.11 6.52 10.27
C LYS A 14 -6.62 7.34 9.09
N LEU A 15 -6.31 6.95 7.86
CA LEU A 15 -6.74 7.64 6.65
C LEU A 15 -7.63 6.73 5.80
N GLU A 16 -8.55 6.02 6.42
CA GLU A 16 -9.43 5.08 5.77
C GLU A 16 -10.24 5.73 4.65
N VAL A 17 -10.18 5.13 3.46
CA VAL A 17 -11.07 5.45 2.35
C VAL A 17 -12.10 4.34 2.27
N LYS A 18 -13.32 4.62 2.69
CA LYS A 18 -14.37 3.59 2.85
C LYS A 18 -14.64 2.77 1.58
N ARG A 19 -14.63 3.40 0.41
CA ARG A 19 -14.89 2.73 -0.86
C ARG A 19 -13.79 1.74 -1.26
N THR A 20 -12.60 1.87 -0.70
CA THR A 20 -11.48 0.97 -1.01
C THR A 20 -11.83 -0.49 -0.71
N LYS A 21 -12.60 -0.74 0.34
CA LYS A 21 -12.97 -2.09 0.73
C LYS A 21 -13.79 -2.83 -0.33
N TYR A 22 -14.55 -2.11 -1.16
CA TYR A 22 -15.35 -2.72 -2.22
C TYR A 22 -14.51 -3.30 -3.36
N ILE A 23 -13.29 -2.80 -3.57
CA ILE A 23 -12.42 -3.27 -4.65
C ILE A 23 -11.51 -4.41 -4.23
N ILE A 24 -11.38 -4.71 -2.94
CA ILE A 24 -10.47 -5.73 -2.43
C ILE A 24 -10.69 -7.11 -3.08
N PRO A 25 -11.91 -7.64 -3.17
CA PRO A 25 -12.13 -8.95 -3.80
C PRO A 25 -11.66 -8.99 -5.25
N ASN A 26 -11.89 -7.93 -6.00
CA ASN A 26 -11.45 -7.86 -7.39
C ASN A 26 -9.92 -7.76 -7.50
N LEU A 27 -9.28 -7.01 -6.59
CA LEU A 27 -7.83 -6.92 -6.54
C LEU A 27 -7.20 -8.26 -6.17
N GLN A 28 -7.79 -9.00 -5.25
CA GLN A 28 -7.33 -10.36 -4.93
C GLN A 28 -7.34 -11.27 -6.15
N ARG A 29 -8.41 -11.22 -6.95
CA ARG A 29 -8.51 -12.00 -8.19
C ARG A 29 -7.45 -11.60 -9.21
N LEU A 30 -7.20 -10.30 -9.35
CA LEU A 30 -6.17 -9.78 -10.26
C LEU A 30 -4.76 -10.20 -9.83
N VAL A 31 -4.47 -10.12 -8.53
CA VAL A 31 -3.18 -10.54 -7.99
C VAL A 31 -2.97 -12.05 -8.22
N GLU A 32 -3.98 -12.87 -7.97
CA GLU A 32 -3.89 -14.31 -8.24
C GLU A 32 -3.68 -14.62 -9.72
N ALA A 33 -4.40 -13.92 -10.60
CA ALA A 33 -4.24 -14.09 -12.04
C ALA A 33 -2.83 -13.70 -12.48
N ALA A 34 -2.30 -12.60 -11.95
CA ALA A 34 -0.93 -12.17 -12.25
C ALA A 34 0.08 -13.24 -11.81
N ARG A 35 -0.07 -13.78 -10.62
CA ARG A 35 0.81 -14.83 -10.11
C ARG A 35 0.75 -16.11 -10.95
N ARG A 36 -0.44 -16.54 -11.35
CA ARG A 36 -0.62 -17.74 -12.19
C ARG A 36 -0.01 -17.57 -13.60
N ASN A 37 0.05 -16.36 -14.09
CA ASN A 37 0.56 -16.06 -15.42
C ASN A 37 1.98 -15.48 -15.41
N ASP A 38 2.69 -15.56 -14.28
CA ASP A 38 4.04 -15.03 -14.09
C ASP A 38 4.17 -13.54 -14.40
N VAL A 39 3.11 -12.76 -14.17
CA VAL A 39 3.15 -11.31 -14.29
C VAL A 39 3.64 -10.73 -12.96
N PRO A 40 4.72 -9.92 -12.97
CA PRO A 40 5.20 -9.31 -11.74
C PRO A 40 4.17 -8.41 -11.09
N VAL A 41 4.10 -8.45 -9.75
CA VAL A 41 3.28 -7.53 -8.95
C VAL A 41 4.22 -6.57 -8.22
N ILE A 42 4.03 -5.28 -8.46
CA ILE A 42 4.83 -4.22 -7.85
C ILE A 42 3.96 -3.45 -6.87
N TYR A 43 4.43 -3.36 -5.64
CA TYR A 43 3.76 -2.58 -4.58
C TYR A 43 4.46 -1.23 -4.44
N SER A 44 3.76 -0.15 -4.76
CA SER A 44 4.26 1.21 -4.58
C SER A 44 3.59 1.78 -3.32
N ASN A 45 4.33 1.86 -2.24
CA ASN A 45 3.78 2.11 -0.90
C ASN A 45 4.38 3.33 -0.24
N ASP A 46 3.55 4.11 0.43
CA ASP A 46 4.03 5.14 1.33
C ASP A 46 4.79 4.50 2.49
N ALA A 47 5.95 5.05 2.80
CA ALA A 47 6.76 4.68 3.95
C ALA A 47 7.43 5.94 4.48
N HIS A 48 6.66 6.76 5.16
CA HIS A 48 7.11 8.07 5.64
C HIS A 48 8.01 7.95 6.85
N TYR A 49 8.89 8.93 7.00
CA TYR A 49 9.55 9.17 8.27
C TYR A 49 8.70 10.14 9.10
N PRO A 50 8.77 10.08 10.44
CA PRO A 50 7.91 10.94 11.28
C PRO A 50 8.07 12.43 11.03
N GLN A 51 9.23 12.88 10.55
CA GLN A 51 9.51 14.28 10.27
C GLN A 51 9.21 14.72 8.83
N ASP A 52 8.72 13.84 7.98
CA ASP A 52 8.41 14.20 6.60
C ASP A 52 7.32 15.28 6.52
N PRO A 53 7.42 16.24 5.58
CA PRO A 53 6.45 17.34 5.48
C PRO A 53 5.01 16.85 5.32
N GLU A 54 4.78 15.77 4.59
CA GLU A 54 3.44 15.22 4.42
C GLU A 54 2.84 14.68 5.71
N VAL A 55 3.69 14.26 6.66
CA VAL A 55 3.26 13.80 7.97
C VAL A 55 3.00 14.99 8.90
N VAL A 56 3.97 15.93 8.97
CA VAL A 56 3.93 17.04 9.92
C VAL A 56 2.94 18.11 9.51
N GLU A 57 2.91 18.46 8.21
CA GLU A 57 2.21 19.66 7.72
C GLU A 57 0.84 19.38 7.11
N LYS A 58 0.59 18.17 6.61
CA LYS A 58 -0.62 17.88 5.83
C LYS A 58 -1.54 16.86 6.47
N TRP A 59 -1.07 15.65 6.66
CA TRP A 59 -1.94 14.50 6.94
C TRP A 59 -1.84 13.94 8.36
N GLY A 60 -0.88 14.43 9.15
CA GLY A 60 -0.57 13.81 10.44
C GLY A 60 0.15 12.47 10.26
N LYS A 61 0.44 11.79 11.36
CA LYS A 61 1.17 10.52 11.33
C LYS A 61 0.36 9.43 10.64
N HIS A 62 0.86 8.95 9.50
CA HIS A 62 0.27 7.84 8.74
C HIS A 62 1.36 7.14 7.93
N ALA A 63 1.14 5.87 7.61
CA ALA A 63 2.06 5.07 6.80
C ALA A 63 3.53 5.28 7.18
N ILE A 64 3.81 5.33 8.48
CA ILE A 64 5.18 5.51 8.99
C ILE A 64 5.96 4.21 8.77
N LYS A 65 7.14 4.33 8.16
CA LYS A 65 8.00 3.20 7.87
C LYS A 65 8.23 2.32 9.12
N GLY A 66 8.05 1.01 8.95
CA GLY A 66 8.22 0.04 10.02
C GLY A 66 7.00 -0.16 10.92
N THR A 67 5.90 0.55 10.68
CA THR A 67 4.65 0.36 11.45
C THR A 67 3.66 -0.51 10.70
N LYS A 68 2.67 -1.06 11.42
CA LYS A 68 1.59 -1.82 10.79
C LYS A 68 0.78 -0.98 9.81
N GLY A 69 0.65 0.33 10.06
CA GLY A 69 -0.07 1.23 9.17
C GLY A 69 0.55 1.31 7.77
N ALA A 70 1.85 1.13 7.67
CA ALA A 70 2.59 1.12 6.41
C ALA A 70 2.69 -0.26 5.76
N GLU A 71 2.11 -1.30 6.36
CA GLU A 71 2.09 -2.63 5.77
C GLU A 71 0.92 -2.79 4.81
N VAL A 72 1.14 -3.57 3.74
CA VAL A 72 0.07 -3.97 2.82
C VAL A 72 -0.99 -4.74 3.60
N ILE A 73 -2.26 -4.50 3.29
CA ILE A 73 -3.36 -5.23 3.92
C ILE A 73 -3.19 -6.74 3.72
N SER A 74 -3.64 -7.52 4.70
CA SER A 74 -3.44 -8.97 4.68
C SER A 74 -4.04 -9.66 3.47
N GLU A 75 -5.15 -9.14 2.96
CA GLU A 75 -5.85 -9.68 1.78
C GLU A 75 -5.01 -9.60 0.50
N LEU A 76 -4.06 -8.67 0.43
CA LEU A 76 -3.21 -8.44 -0.75
C LEU A 76 -1.73 -8.68 -0.44
N LYS A 77 -1.43 -9.41 0.62
CA LYS A 77 -0.07 -9.61 1.12
C LYS A 77 0.91 -10.05 0.02
N PRO A 78 2.10 -9.42 -0.05
CA PRO A 78 3.13 -9.81 -1.01
C PRO A 78 3.59 -11.25 -0.85
N SER A 79 3.91 -11.89 -1.98
CA SER A 79 4.53 -13.22 -2.01
C SER A 79 5.99 -13.13 -2.48
N GLU A 80 6.66 -14.27 -2.64
CA GLU A 80 8.07 -14.31 -3.03
C GLU A 80 8.38 -13.63 -4.39
N LYS A 81 7.41 -13.65 -5.32
CA LYS A 81 7.58 -13.06 -6.66
C LYS A 81 6.99 -11.65 -6.74
N HIS A 82 7.42 -10.76 -5.88
CA HIS A 82 6.92 -9.39 -5.86
C HIS A 82 8.05 -8.38 -5.65
N TYR A 83 7.75 -7.13 -5.96
CA TYR A 83 8.65 -6.00 -5.74
C TYR A 83 7.94 -4.95 -4.89
N ILE A 84 8.62 -4.42 -3.89
CA ILE A 84 8.11 -3.34 -3.05
C ILE A 84 8.95 -2.09 -3.30
N VAL A 85 8.29 -0.99 -3.70
CA VAL A 85 8.90 0.33 -3.85
C VAL A 85 8.31 1.22 -2.77
N GLU A 86 9.14 1.63 -1.83
CA GLU A 86 8.74 2.54 -0.77
C GLU A 86 8.92 3.99 -1.20
N LYS A 87 7.95 4.84 -0.89
CA LYS A 87 8.00 6.27 -1.21
C LYS A 87 7.71 7.12 0.01
N ARG A 88 8.37 8.28 0.11
CA ARG A 88 8.20 9.22 1.22
C ARG A 88 7.30 10.40 0.88
N THR A 89 6.97 10.57 -0.39
CA THR A 89 6.13 11.65 -0.89
C THR A 89 4.91 11.12 -1.62
N TYR A 90 3.97 11.99 -1.90
CA TYR A 90 2.76 11.63 -2.66
C TYR A 90 3.10 10.99 -4.00
N SER A 91 4.12 11.48 -4.68
CA SER A 91 4.62 10.89 -5.93
C SER A 91 5.42 9.62 -5.66
N GLY A 92 5.25 8.60 -6.53
CA GLY A 92 6.07 7.38 -6.50
C GLY A 92 7.48 7.56 -7.07
N PHE A 93 7.82 8.78 -7.48
CA PHE A 93 9.12 9.09 -8.10
C PHE A 93 10.00 10.03 -7.25
#